data_1fc6b01e9ea2aba81e749fc409cf3eba
#
_entry.id   1fc6b01e9ea2aba81e749fc409cf3eba
#
_cell.length_a   1.000
_cell.length_b   1.000
_cell.length_c   1.000
_cell.angle_alpha   90.00
_cell.angle_beta   90.00
_cell.angle_gamma   90.00
#
_symmetry.space_group_name_H-M   'P 1'
#
loop_
_entity.id
_entity.type
_entity.pdbx_description
1 polymer ?
#
loop_
_entity_poly.entity_id
_entity_poly.type
_entity_poly.pdbx_seq_one_letter_code
_entity_poly.pdbx_strand_id
1 'polypeptide(L)'
;GLILTAEDNTAGRFYNLFNNGTITFKGEKSIGIQIFAPNFGNTEVAAVNTGTITMGGIESYGMKLSSILRNTANNVFENRGIININGGDGVVDSVSSGMAVLEENAAGIRAYNGLVKNTSLGTINVSGSRGNTGMYLKIKAPDDITNEGIINVSGLKNAGIRVDYGSVGAL
;
A
#
# COMPACT_ATOMS: atom_id res chain seq x y z
N GLY A 1 8.16 -11.82 2.17
CA GLY A 1 7.28 -11.04 1.30
C GLY A 1 7.76 -11.03 -0.15
N LEU A 2 6.94 -10.48 -1.00
CA LEU A 2 7.28 -10.26 -2.39
C LEU A 2 7.77 -8.82 -2.53
N ILE A 3 9.02 -8.62 -2.96
CA ILE A 3 9.62 -7.29 -3.09
C ILE A 3 10.09 -7.11 -4.53
N LEU A 4 9.61 -6.04 -5.17
CA LEU A 4 10.16 -5.53 -6.41
C LEU A 4 10.94 -4.26 -6.13
N THR A 5 12.22 -4.29 -6.45
CA THR A 5 13.08 -3.11 -6.50
C THR A 5 13.51 -2.92 -7.95
N ALA A 6 13.21 -1.78 -8.54
CA ALA A 6 13.70 -1.45 -9.87
C ALA A 6 14.56 -0.20 -9.78
N GLU A 7 15.82 -0.33 -10.13
CA GLU A 7 16.80 0.76 -10.14
C GLU A 7 16.99 1.35 -11.54
N ASP A 8 16.45 0.67 -12.56
CA ASP A 8 16.68 0.98 -13.96
C ASP A 8 15.42 1.52 -14.64
N ASN A 9 15.59 2.60 -15.40
CA ASN A 9 14.56 3.29 -16.17
C ASN A 9 14.46 2.78 -17.61
N THR A 10 14.72 1.52 -17.85
CA THR A 10 14.68 0.93 -19.20
C THR A 10 13.24 0.83 -19.69
N ALA A 11 12.92 1.53 -20.77
CA ALA A 11 11.59 1.54 -21.36
C ALA A 11 11.13 0.14 -21.80
N GLY A 12 9.83 -0.13 -21.60
CA GLY A 12 9.18 -1.34 -22.10
C GLY A 12 9.32 -2.58 -21.24
N ARG A 13 9.79 -2.48 -20.01
CA ARG A 13 9.77 -3.59 -19.06
C ARG A 13 8.45 -3.64 -18.31
N PHE A 14 7.91 -4.86 -18.17
CA PHE A 14 6.71 -5.15 -17.41
C PHE A 14 7.05 -6.11 -16.28
N TYR A 15 6.72 -5.74 -15.05
CA TYR A 15 6.95 -6.55 -13.86
C TYR A 15 5.64 -6.92 -13.18
N ASN A 16 5.52 -8.20 -12.83
CA ASN A 16 4.34 -8.73 -12.14
C ASN A 16 4.70 -9.29 -10.78
N LEU A 17 3.99 -8.87 -9.75
CA LEU A 17 4.00 -9.47 -8.42
C LEU A 17 2.61 -9.98 -8.09
N PHE A 18 2.43 -11.28 -8.08
CA PHE A 18 1.15 -11.90 -7.72
C PHE A 18 1.28 -12.71 -6.44
N ASN A 19 0.41 -12.45 -5.48
CA ASN A 19 0.19 -13.34 -4.36
C ASN A 19 -1.13 -14.10 -4.56
N ASN A 20 -1.03 -15.40 -4.85
CA ASN A 20 -2.18 -16.30 -4.95
C ASN A 20 -2.29 -17.22 -3.72
N GLY A 21 -1.32 -17.17 -2.83
CA GLY A 21 -1.21 -18.02 -1.64
C GLY A 21 -1.39 -17.23 -0.34
N THR A 22 -0.69 -17.66 0.69
CA THR A 22 -0.74 -17.04 2.02
C THR A 22 0.62 -16.44 2.39
N ILE A 23 0.61 -15.18 2.79
CA ILE A 23 1.75 -14.48 3.37
C ILE A 23 1.39 -14.13 4.81
N THR A 24 2.20 -14.56 5.79
CA THR A 24 1.97 -14.25 7.21
C THR A 24 3.25 -13.75 7.85
N PHE A 25 3.16 -12.58 8.46
CA PHE A 25 4.22 -12.00 9.28
C PHE A 25 3.68 -11.62 10.66
N LYS A 26 4.45 -11.94 11.70
CA LYS A 26 4.16 -11.56 13.09
C LYS A 26 5.14 -10.51 13.62
N GLY A 27 6.25 -10.30 12.93
CA GLY A 27 7.28 -9.34 13.30
C GLY A 27 6.93 -7.91 12.92
N GLU A 28 7.62 -6.98 13.56
CA GLU A 28 7.53 -5.55 13.29
C GLU A 28 8.12 -5.18 11.93
N LYS A 29 7.68 -4.05 11.37
CA LYS A 29 8.20 -3.44 10.13
C LYS A 29 8.22 -4.40 8.95
N SER A 30 7.27 -5.31 8.93
CA SER A 30 7.16 -6.34 7.90
C SER A 30 6.30 -5.86 6.73
N ILE A 31 6.61 -6.34 5.52
CA ILE A 31 5.87 -5.99 4.31
C ILE A 31 5.52 -7.26 3.54
N GLY A 32 4.25 -7.40 3.20
CA GLY A 32 3.75 -8.54 2.42
C GLY A 32 4.14 -8.42 0.94
N ILE A 33 3.70 -7.35 0.28
CA ILE A 33 4.06 -7.01 -1.11
C ILE A 33 4.60 -5.58 -1.12
N GLN A 34 5.78 -5.37 -1.69
CA GLN A 34 6.38 -4.06 -1.85
C GLN A 34 6.74 -3.76 -3.30
N ILE A 35 6.38 -2.57 -3.76
CA ILE A 35 6.99 -1.94 -4.92
C ILE A 35 7.82 -0.75 -4.42
N PHE A 36 9.11 -0.80 -4.72
CA PHE A 36 10.04 0.28 -4.48
C PHE A 36 10.79 0.59 -5.77
N ALA A 37 10.51 1.77 -6.34
CA ALA A 37 11.14 2.18 -7.58
C ALA A 37 11.26 3.69 -7.69
N PRO A 38 12.43 4.23 -7.39
CA PRO A 38 12.65 5.67 -7.35
C PRO A 38 12.59 6.35 -8.73
N ASN A 39 12.70 5.61 -9.82
CA ASN A 39 12.87 6.17 -11.17
C ASN A 39 12.01 5.51 -12.26
N PHE A 40 10.75 5.22 -11.99
CA PHE A 40 9.84 4.66 -13.01
C PHE A 40 9.41 5.69 -14.05
N GLY A 41 10.24 5.95 -15.03
CA GLY A 41 9.83 6.76 -16.18
C GLY A 41 8.98 6.01 -17.20
N ASN A 42 9.26 4.74 -17.46
CA ASN A 42 8.68 3.96 -18.55
C ASN A 42 8.45 2.48 -18.23
N THR A 43 8.44 2.10 -16.96
CA THR A 43 8.24 0.71 -16.54
C THR A 43 6.81 0.52 -16.05
N GLU A 44 6.20 -0.58 -16.45
CA GLU A 44 4.86 -0.97 -16.01
C GLU A 44 4.94 -2.03 -14.91
N VAL A 45 4.11 -1.88 -13.89
CA VAL A 45 4.10 -2.80 -12.75
C VAL A 45 2.68 -3.22 -12.42
N ALA A 46 2.47 -4.52 -12.29
CA ALA A 46 1.26 -5.06 -11.71
C ALA A 46 1.60 -5.76 -10.38
N ALA A 47 1.07 -5.24 -9.28
CA ALA A 47 1.10 -5.90 -7.99
C ALA A 47 -0.33 -6.24 -7.56
N VAL A 48 -0.63 -7.51 -7.46
CA VAL A 48 -2.00 -7.98 -7.18
C VAL A 48 -1.98 -9.04 -6.09
N ASN A 49 -2.79 -8.83 -5.08
CA ASN A 49 -3.09 -9.84 -4.08
C ASN A 49 -4.44 -10.50 -4.40
N THR A 50 -4.43 -11.79 -4.71
CA THR A 50 -5.64 -12.63 -4.82
C THR A 50 -5.74 -13.65 -3.68
N GLY A 51 -4.67 -13.81 -2.91
CA GLY A 51 -4.60 -14.71 -1.77
C GLY A 51 -4.86 -14.00 -0.44
N THR A 52 -4.19 -14.46 0.60
CA THR A 52 -4.30 -13.90 1.95
C THR A 52 -2.98 -13.32 2.42
N ILE A 53 -3.01 -12.10 2.95
CA ILE A 53 -1.88 -11.46 3.62
C ILE A 53 -2.29 -11.18 5.07
N THR A 54 -1.49 -11.61 6.04
CA THR A 54 -1.73 -11.35 7.46
C THR A 54 -0.51 -10.71 8.10
N MET A 55 -0.70 -9.52 8.66
CA MET A 55 0.33 -8.70 9.29
C MET A 55 0.00 -8.50 10.76
N GLY A 56 0.81 -9.08 11.65
CA GLY A 56 0.62 -9.04 13.10
C GLY A 56 1.53 -8.08 13.85
N GLY A 57 2.53 -7.51 13.20
CA GLY A 57 3.49 -6.59 13.81
C GLY A 57 3.11 -5.11 13.67
N ILE A 58 3.76 -4.27 14.45
CA ILE A 58 3.66 -2.80 14.34
C ILE A 58 4.41 -2.30 13.10
N GLU A 59 4.01 -1.13 12.58
CA GLU A 59 4.58 -0.51 11.37
C GLU A 59 4.66 -1.47 10.18
N SER A 60 3.68 -2.36 10.07
CA SER A 60 3.68 -3.42 9.07
C SER A 60 2.62 -3.16 7.99
N TYR A 61 2.93 -3.53 6.76
CA TYR A 61 2.11 -3.24 5.59
C TYR A 61 1.76 -4.52 4.84
N GLY A 62 0.50 -4.73 4.55
CA GLY A 62 0.09 -5.81 3.67
C GLY A 62 0.61 -5.60 2.26
N MET A 63 0.31 -4.44 1.68
CA MET A 63 0.83 -3.99 0.39
C MET A 63 1.37 -2.56 0.53
N LYS A 64 2.62 -2.33 0.16
CA LYS A 64 3.29 -1.03 0.24
C LYS A 64 3.79 -0.57 -1.13
N LEU A 65 3.34 0.59 -1.58
CA LEU A 65 3.87 1.30 -2.73
C LEU A 65 4.71 2.48 -2.22
N SER A 66 6.02 2.41 -2.42
CA SER A 66 6.98 3.44 -2.01
C SER A 66 7.56 4.19 -3.22
N SER A 67 6.81 4.29 -4.27
CA SER A 67 7.19 4.96 -5.51
C SER A 67 5.99 5.46 -6.22
N ILE A 68 6.24 6.43 -7.07
CA ILE A 68 5.19 7.00 -7.88
C ILE A 68 5.30 6.37 -9.26
N LEU A 69 4.28 5.62 -9.61
CA LEU A 69 4.16 5.02 -10.93
C LEU A 69 3.53 6.05 -11.87
N ARG A 70 4.06 6.18 -13.08
CA ARG A 70 3.39 6.96 -14.12
C ARG A 70 2.07 6.30 -14.49
N ASN A 71 1.09 7.13 -14.79
CA ASN A 71 -0.22 6.67 -15.25
C ASN A 71 -0.11 6.01 -16.63
N THR A 72 0.16 4.72 -16.63
CA THR A 72 -0.05 3.87 -17.79
C THR A 72 -1.20 2.91 -17.49
N ALA A 73 -2.00 2.58 -18.47
CA ALA A 73 -3.17 1.71 -18.30
C ALA A 73 -2.83 0.33 -17.73
N ASN A 74 -1.55 -0.03 -17.73
CA ASN A 74 -1.07 -1.35 -17.29
C ASN A 74 -0.51 -1.37 -15.88
N ASN A 75 -0.33 -0.19 -15.26
CA ASN A 75 0.08 -0.14 -13.85
C ASN A 75 -1.10 -0.45 -12.96
N VAL A 76 -0.96 -1.45 -12.10
CA VAL A 76 -1.98 -1.84 -11.12
C VAL A 76 -1.35 -2.14 -9.77
N PHE A 77 -2.01 -1.69 -8.71
CA PHE A 77 -1.69 -2.00 -7.34
C PHE A 77 -3.00 -2.33 -6.61
N GLU A 78 -3.38 -3.61 -6.65
CA GLU A 78 -4.73 -4.03 -6.33
C GLU A 78 -4.79 -5.12 -5.27
N ASN A 79 -5.73 -4.97 -4.35
CA ASN A 79 -6.19 -6.06 -3.51
C ASN A 79 -7.50 -6.64 -4.07
N ARG A 80 -7.44 -7.91 -4.45
CA ARG A 80 -8.56 -8.75 -4.89
C ARG A 80 -8.79 -9.93 -3.95
N GLY A 81 -8.00 -10.04 -2.88
CA GLY A 81 -8.04 -11.10 -1.88
C GLY A 81 -8.28 -10.55 -0.48
N ILE A 82 -7.68 -11.18 0.50
CA ILE A 82 -7.86 -10.82 1.91
C ILE A 82 -6.56 -10.22 2.46
N ILE A 83 -6.67 -9.08 3.13
CA ILE A 83 -5.57 -8.51 3.93
C ILE A 83 -6.06 -8.37 5.37
N ASN A 84 -5.34 -8.98 6.31
CA ASN A 84 -5.61 -8.89 7.74
C ASN A 84 -4.51 -8.08 8.40
N ILE A 85 -4.87 -7.00 9.08
CA ILE A 85 -3.99 -6.18 9.89
C ILE A 85 -4.47 -6.28 11.34
N ASN A 86 -3.67 -6.90 12.19
CA ASN A 86 -4.00 -7.12 13.60
C ASN A 86 -2.83 -6.76 14.55
N GLY A 87 -1.83 -6.06 14.03
CA GLY A 87 -0.75 -5.49 14.81
C GLY A 87 -1.15 -4.19 15.49
N GLY A 88 -0.16 -3.43 15.88
CA GLY A 88 -0.30 -2.15 16.54
C GLY A 88 0.13 -2.21 18.01
N ASP A 89 0.84 -1.18 18.44
CA ASP A 89 1.41 -1.07 19.79
C ASP A 89 0.65 -0.05 20.65
N GLY A 90 -0.36 0.59 20.10
CA GLY A 90 -1.08 1.67 20.76
C GLY A 90 -0.42 3.05 20.59
N VAL A 91 0.71 3.16 19.92
CA VAL A 91 1.39 4.44 19.65
C VAL A 91 0.72 5.12 18.47
N VAL A 92 0.44 6.42 18.59
CA VAL A 92 -0.38 7.17 17.62
C VAL A 92 0.32 7.35 16.29
N ASP A 93 1.65 7.38 16.29
CA ASP A 93 2.46 7.69 15.11
C ASP A 93 2.95 6.46 14.34
N SER A 94 2.83 5.26 14.92
CA SER A 94 3.10 4.03 14.18
C SER A 94 1.84 3.55 13.45
N VAL A 95 1.93 3.45 12.13
CA VAL A 95 0.82 3.03 11.28
C VAL A 95 1.11 1.66 10.70
N SER A 96 0.24 0.70 10.98
CA SER A 96 0.17 -0.54 10.21
C SER A 96 -1.01 -0.45 9.24
N SER A 97 -0.83 -0.86 8.01
CA SER A 97 -1.85 -0.69 6.99
C SER A 97 -2.02 -1.93 6.09
N GLY A 98 -3.25 -2.16 5.67
CA GLY A 98 -3.55 -3.15 4.65
C GLY A 98 -2.90 -2.78 3.33
N MET A 99 -3.18 -1.58 2.84
CA MET A 99 -2.56 -1.00 1.66
C MET A 99 -2.00 0.38 2.00
N ALA A 100 -0.78 0.66 1.59
CA ALA A 100 -0.13 1.95 1.84
C ALA A 100 0.52 2.52 0.59
N VAL A 101 0.35 3.83 0.40
CA VAL A 101 1.14 4.65 -0.53
C VAL A 101 1.93 5.64 0.29
N LEU A 102 3.24 5.50 0.28
CA LEU A 102 4.15 6.34 1.05
C LEU A 102 5.11 7.04 0.10
N GLU A 103 4.93 8.33 -0.05
CA GLU A 103 5.81 9.18 -0.84
C GLU A 103 7.04 9.56 -0.01
N GLU A 104 8.08 8.74 -0.05
CA GLU A 104 9.23 8.93 0.82
C GLU A 104 10.31 9.86 0.24
N ASN A 105 10.35 10.20 -1.05
CA ASN A 105 11.41 11.06 -1.61
C ASN A 105 11.13 11.59 -3.02
N ALA A 106 9.91 11.69 -3.48
CA ALA A 106 9.66 12.06 -4.86
C ALA A 106 9.38 13.55 -5.02
N ALA A 107 10.35 14.30 -5.52
CA ALA A 107 10.09 15.59 -6.12
C ALA A 107 9.39 15.39 -7.47
N GLY A 108 8.10 15.66 -7.53
CA GLY A 108 7.44 15.98 -8.79
C GLY A 108 6.79 14.87 -9.60
N ILE A 109 6.58 13.67 -9.08
CA ILE A 109 5.87 12.62 -9.81
C ILE A 109 4.58 12.27 -9.05
N ARG A 110 3.49 12.02 -9.74
CA ARG A 110 2.15 11.81 -9.18
C ARG A 110 1.68 10.39 -9.45
N ALA A 111 1.14 9.70 -8.44
CA ALA A 111 0.31 8.54 -8.68
C ALA A 111 -1.03 9.04 -9.26
N TYR A 112 -1.49 8.47 -10.35
CA TYR A 112 -2.67 8.98 -11.05
C TYR A 112 -3.82 7.98 -11.00
N ASN A 113 -5.01 8.52 -10.76
CA ASN A 113 -6.35 7.99 -11.07
C ASN A 113 -6.53 6.47 -10.93
N GLY A 114 -6.86 6.03 -9.71
CA GLY A 114 -7.37 4.67 -9.49
C GLY A 114 -6.33 3.55 -9.54
N LEU A 115 -5.04 3.88 -9.52
CA LEU A 115 -3.95 2.91 -9.53
C LEU A 115 -3.96 2.02 -8.28
N VAL A 116 -4.24 2.60 -7.11
CA VAL A 116 -4.29 1.89 -5.83
C VAL A 116 -5.73 1.55 -5.51
N LYS A 117 -6.04 0.27 -5.54
CA LYS A 117 -7.43 -0.17 -5.48
C LYS A 117 -7.64 -1.38 -4.58
N ASN A 118 -8.56 -1.26 -3.64
CA ASN A 118 -9.22 -2.40 -3.03
C ASN A 118 -10.45 -2.70 -3.88
N THR A 119 -10.37 -3.74 -4.71
CA THR A 119 -11.42 -4.03 -5.70
C THR A 119 -12.66 -4.62 -5.04
N SER A 120 -13.75 -4.78 -5.78
CA SER A 120 -15.00 -5.39 -5.29
C SER A 120 -14.83 -6.81 -4.76
N LEU A 121 -13.75 -7.49 -5.10
CA LEU A 121 -13.39 -8.81 -4.57
C LEU A 121 -12.49 -8.72 -3.32
N GLY A 122 -11.91 -7.55 -3.05
CA GLY A 122 -10.96 -7.35 -1.98
C GLY A 122 -11.62 -7.13 -0.62
N THR A 123 -11.04 -7.75 0.41
CA THR A 123 -11.42 -7.52 1.80
C THR A 123 -10.20 -7.12 2.60
N ILE A 124 -10.30 -6.04 3.37
CA ILE A 124 -9.29 -5.61 4.31
C ILE A 124 -9.90 -5.64 5.72
N ASN A 125 -9.33 -6.45 6.59
CA ASN A 125 -9.75 -6.56 7.98
C ASN A 125 -8.73 -5.84 8.87
N VAL A 126 -9.18 -4.86 9.60
CA VAL A 126 -8.38 -4.05 10.51
C VAL A 126 -8.85 -4.33 11.94
N SER A 127 -7.93 -4.83 12.75
CA SER A 127 -8.21 -5.16 14.16
C SER A 127 -6.97 -4.92 15.03
N GLY A 128 -7.04 -5.25 16.30
CA GLY A 128 -5.92 -5.11 17.24
C GLY A 128 -5.84 -3.74 17.91
N SER A 129 -4.66 -3.37 18.35
CA SER A 129 -4.39 -2.13 19.08
C SER A 129 -4.50 -0.89 18.19
N ARG A 130 -4.21 0.28 18.72
CA ARG A 130 -4.28 1.58 18.02
C ARG A 130 -3.35 1.65 16.80
N GLY A 131 -3.70 2.48 15.85
CA GLY A 131 -2.83 2.88 14.74
C GLY A 131 -2.93 2.00 13.50
N ASN A 132 -3.85 1.05 13.47
CA ASN A 132 -4.06 0.25 12.27
C ASN A 132 -5.00 0.94 11.28
N THR A 133 -4.73 0.78 10.01
CA THR A 133 -5.51 1.41 8.94
C THR A 133 -5.73 0.43 7.80
N GLY A 134 -6.90 0.47 7.20
CA GLY A 134 -7.18 -0.34 6.00
C GLY A 134 -6.37 0.15 4.81
N MET A 135 -6.55 1.42 4.43
CA MET A 135 -5.80 2.06 3.35
C MET A 135 -5.16 3.36 3.87
N TYR A 136 -3.87 3.52 3.65
CA TYR A 136 -3.11 4.68 4.13
C TYR A 136 -2.41 5.39 2.99
N LEU A 137 -2.72 6.67 2.83
CA LEU A 137 -2.02 7.58 1.93
C LEU A 137 -1.22 8.59 2.73
N LYS A 138 0.08 8.64 2.47
CA LYS A 138 0.95 9.74 2.91
C LYS A 138 1.59 10.36 1.69
N ILE A 139 1.00 11.45 1.20
CA ILE A 139 1.30 12.05 -0.10
C ILE A 139 1.43 13.56 -0.01
N LYS A 140 2.12 14.15 -0.98
CA LYS A 140 2.26 15.62 -1.14
C LYS A 140 1.24 16.22 -2.11
N ALA A 141 0.55 15.40 -2.89
CA ALA A 141 -0.44 15.82 -3.87
C ALA A 141 -1.70 14.94 -3.77
N PRO A 142 -2.88 15.43 -4.16
CA PRO A 142 -4.09 14.63 -4.17
C PRO A 142 -3.96 13.51 -5.21
N ASP A 143 -3.95 12.29 -4.74
CA ASP A 143 -3.98 11.09 -5.56
C ASP A 143 -5.20 10.27 -5.21
N ASP A 144 -5.73 9.55 -6.19
CA ASP A 144 -6.92 8.75 -5.99
C ASP A 144 -6.56 7.34 -5.48
N ILE A 145 -7.04 7.03 -4.29
CA ILE A 145 -7.19 5.63 -3.87
C ILE A 145 -8.67 5.26 -3.99
N THR A 146 -8.92 4.07 -4.47
CA THR A 146 -10.28 3.59 -4.66
C THR A 146 -10.56 2.39 -3.77
N ASN A 147 -11.64 2.46 -3.01
CA ASN A 147 -12.19 1.31 -2.31
C ASN A 147 -13.54 0.94 -2.92
N GLU A 148 -13.58 -0.17 -3.63
CA GLU A 148 -14.81 -0.79 -4.13
C GLU A 148 -15.16 -2.06 -3.35
N GLY A 149 -14.24 -2.54 -2.51
CA GLY A 149 -14.38 -3.73 -1.70
C GLY A 149 -14.82 -3.45 -0.28
N ILE A 150 -14.52 -4.39 0.60
CA ILE A 150 -14.91 -4.34 2.00
C ILE A 150 -13.70 -3.92 2.86
N ILE A 151 -13.90 -2.96 3.76
CA ILE A 151 -12.96 -2.65 4.83
C ILE A 151 -13.69 -2.80 6.16
N ASN A 152 -13.36 -3.84 6.91
CA ASN A 152 -13.87 -4.08 8.25
C ASN A 152 -12.90 -3.50 9.27
N VAL A 153 -13.39 -2.63 10.15
CA VAL A 153 -12.57 -1.99 11.18
C VAL A 153 -13.11 -2.31 12.55
N SER A 154 -12.23 -2.82 13.41
CA SER A 154 -12.51 -3.05 14.83
C SER A 154 -11.34 -2.58 15.68
N GLY A 155 -11.59 -2.43 16.98
CA GLY A 155 -10.56 -1.95 17.92
C GLY A 155 -10.53 -0.43 18.07
N LEU A 156 -9.68 0.04 18.99
CA LEU A 156 -9.64 1.43 19.41
C LEU A 156 -8.74 2.27 18.50
N LYS A 157 -9.24 3.41 17.99
CA LYS A 157 -8.49 4.36 17.15
C LYS A 157 -7.89 3.75 15.87
N ASN A 158 -8.53 2.74 15.32
CA ASN A 158 -8.25 2.22 13.99
C ASN A 158 -9.08 2.98 12.94
N ALA A 159 -8.62 3.01 11.71
CA ALA A 159 -9.27 3.70 10.62
C ALA A 159 -9.47 2.78 9.40
N GLY A 160 -10.57 2.99 8.67
CA GLY A 160 -10.77 2.35 7.38
C GLY A 160 -9.84 2.92 6.32
N ILE A 161 -9.87 4.24 6.13
CA ILE A 161 -9.01 4.97 5.21
C ILE A 161 -8.43 6.17 5.95
N ARG A 162 -7.12 6.38 5.82
CA ARG A 162 -6.42 7.54 6.37
C ARG A 162 -5.60 8.22 5.29
N VAL A 163 -5.71 9.54 5.21
CA VAL A 163 -4.94 10.39 4.31
C VAL A 163 -4.19 11.43 5.12
N ASP A 164 -2.87 11.40 5.07
CA ASP A 164 -2.02 12.41 5.67
C ASP A 164 -1.35 13.23 4.56
N TYR A 165 -1.62 14.54 4.52
CA TYR A 165 -0.93 15.46 3.64
C TYR A 165 0.39 15.90 4.29
N GLY A 166 1.50 15.71 3.58
CA GLY A 166 2.75 16.33 3.98
C GLY A 166 2.60 17.85 3.93
N SER A 167 3.09 18.56 4.94
CA SER A 167 3.15 20.02 4.92
C SER A 167 3.93 20.46 3.68
N VAL A 168 3.27 21.13 2.75
CA VAL A 168 3.94 21.90 1.71
C VAL A 168 4.66 22.98 2.47
N GLY A 169 6.00 22.91 2.53
CA GLY A 169 6.79 24.02 3.07
C GLY A 169 6.36 25.26 2.32
N ALA A 170 5.92 26.27 3.04
CA ALA A 170 5.65 27.56 2.47
C ALA A 170 6.90 28.05 1.72
N LEU A 171 6.75 28.34 0.42
CA LEU A 171 7.72 29.07 -0.36
C LEU A 171 7.78 30.50 0.11
#